data_13bf534e2d10ad4b0706a3338949057d
#
_entry.id   13bf534e2d10ad4b0706a3338949057d
#
_cell.length_a   1.000
_cell.length_b   1.000
_cell.length_c   1.000
_cell.angle_alpha   90.00
_cell.angle_beta   90.00
_cell.angle_gamma   90.00
#
_symmetry.space_group_name_H-M   'P 1'
#
loop_
_entity.id
_entity.type
_entity.pdbx_description
1 polymer ?
#
loop_
_entity_poly.entity_id
_entity_poly.type
_entity_poly.pdbx_seq_one_letter_code
_entity_poly.pdbx_strand_id
1 'polypeptide(L)'
;MRRLPLLVALIFAAVLITAVPVVAAPLATLQASLTGQKEVPGPGDPNGRGNAAVKVYKARVCYTLEAQRIKTAMAAHIHRGGPSVAGPIVVTLKAPTDGSSSGCVAISQSLSKKLQENPRHYYVNVHNKPYPEGAIRGQLHR
;
A
#
# COMPACT_ATOMS: atom_id res chain seq x y z
N MET A 1 -66.04 -21.34 -44.48
CA MET A 1 -64.63 -21.71 -44.11
C MET A 1 -63.97 -20.46 -43.60
N ARG A 2 -63.86 -20.31 -42.25
CA ARG A 2 -63.16 -19.14 -41.57
C ARG A 2 -61.74 -19.52 -41.32
N ARG A 3 -60.81 -18.81 -41.96
CA ARG A 3 -59.33 -18.99 -41.67
C ARG A 3 -58.96 -18.17 -40.44
N LEU A 4 -58.50 -18.84 -39.39
CA LEU A 4 -57.96 -18.22 -38.20
C LEU A 4 -56.52 -17.73 -38.49
N PRO A 5 -56.12 -16.47 -38.14
CA PRO A 5 -54.76 -16.07 -38.32
C PRO A 5 -53.90 -16.60 -37.16
N LEU A 6 -52.77 -17.21 -37.52
CA LEU A 6 -51.73 -17.68 -36.58
C LEU A 6 -50.95 -16.46 -36.07
N LEU A 7 -51.14 -16.08 -34.79
CA LEU A 7 -50.32 -15.07 -34.12
C LEU A 7 -48.98 -15.70 -33.70
N VAL A 8 -47.93 -15.34 -34.41
CA VAL A 8 -46.54 -15.69 -34.01
C VAL A 8 -46.08 -14.68 -32.95
N ALA A 9 -46.02 -15.11 -31.70
CA ALA A 9 -45.48 -14.31 -30.63
C ALA A 9 -43.94 -14.38 -30.67
N LEU A 10 -43.28 -13.26 -31.03
CA LEU A 10 -41.82 -13.10 -30.92
C LEU A 10 -41.44 -12.85 -29.46
N ILE A 11 -40.83 -13.83 -28.83
CA ILE A 11 -40.25 -13.69 -27.48
C ILE A 11 -38.87 -13.04 -27.63
N PHE A 12 -38.76 -11.76 -27.27
CA PHE A 12 -37.47 -11.09 -27.12
C PHE A 12 -36.85 -11.52 -25.79
N ALA A 13 -35.86 -12.37 -25.85
CA ALA A 13 -35.02 -12.67 -24.68
C ALA A 13 -34.07 -11.48 -24.41
N ALA A 14 -34.34 -10.70 -23.37
CA ALA A 14 -33.43 -9.65 -22.91
C ALA A 14 -32.20 -10.28 -22.27
N VAL A 15 -31.05 -10.18 -22.91
CA VAL A 15 -29.74 -10.58 -22.34
C VAL A 15 -29.30 -9.49 -21.37
N LEU A 16 -29.41 -9.76 -20.08
CA LEU A 16 -28.86 -8.90 -19.01
C LEU A 16 -27.34 -9.06 -19.00
N ILE A 17 -26.63 -8.08 -19.57
CA ILE A 17 -25.15 -8.00 -19.47
C ILE A 17 -24.82 -7.42 -18.10
N THR A 18 -24.38 -8.27 -17.17
CA THR A 18 -23.84 -7.84 -15.88
C THR A 18 -22.43 -7.30 -16.08
N ALA A 19 -22.22 -5.99 -15.89
CA ALA A 19 -20.89 -5.40 -15.90
C ALA A 19 -20.11 -5.87 -14.66
N VAL A 20 -19.08 -6.68 -14.87
CA VAL A 20 -18.12 -7.05 -13.80
C VAL A 20 -17.19 -5.84 -13.58
N PRO A 21 -17.06 -5.32 -12.35
CA PRO A 21 -16.15 -4.22 -12.08
C PRO A 21 -14.70 -4.65 -12.35
N VAL A 22 -14.06 -4.00 -13.32
CA VAL A 22 -12.63 -4.19 -13.57
C VAL A 22 -11.84 -3.48 -12.47
N VAL A 23 -11.24 -4.25 -11.57
CA VAL A 23 -10.30 -3.71 -10.59
C VAL A 23 -8.98 -3.42 -11.31
N ALA A 24 -8.58 -2.15 -11.33
CA ALA A 24 -7.33 -1.75 -11.96
C ALA A 24 -6.13 -2.45 -11.28
N ALA A 25 -5.26 -3.06 -12.08
CA ALA A 25 -4.02 -3.64 -11.59
C ALA A 25 -3.05 -2.55 -11.08
N PRO A 26 -2.20 -2.84 -10.06
CA PRO A 26 -1.18 -1.91 -9.63
C PRO A 26 -0.12 -1.71 -10.71
N LEU A 27 0.40 -0.48 -10.82
CA LEU A 27 1.49 -0.12 -11.73
C LEU A 27 2.83 -0.68 -11.25
N ALA A 28 2.98 -0.85 -9.93
CA ALA A 28 4.11 -1.54 -9.30
C ALA A 28 3.69 -2.13 -7.96
N THR A 29 4.35 -3.21 -7.56
CA THR A 29 4.31 -3.76 -6.19
C THR A 29 5.70 -3.65 -5.62
N LEU A 30 5.82 -2.93 -4.51
CA LEU A 30 7.08 -2.69 -3.80
C LEU A 30 7.03 -3.39 -2.46
N GLN A 31 8.20 -3.80 -1.95
CA GLN A 31 8.36 -4.46 -0.68
C GLN A 31 9.42 -3.78 0.17
N ALA A 32 9.37 -3.97 1.48
CA ALA A 32 10.43 -3.58 2.39
C ALA A 32 10.48 -4.56 3.57
N SER A 33 11.68 -5.02 3.92
CA SER A 33 11.96 -5.70 5.19
C SER A 33 12.51 -4.69 6.19
N LEU A 34 11.80 -4.51 7.31
CA LEU A 34 12.08 -3.50 8.31
C LEU A 34 12.85 -4.10 9.48
N THR A 35 13.89 -3.39 9.93
CA THR A 35 14.64 -3.70 11.16
C THR A 35 15.05 -2.41 11.86
N GLY A 36 15.27 -2.47 13.18
CA GLY A 36 15.76 -1.32 13.92
C GLY A 36 17.17 -0.90 13.54
N GLN A 37 18.02 -1.82 13.13
CA GLN A 37 19.41 -1.53 12.71
C GLN A 37 19.47 -0.62 11.46
N LYS A 38 18.42 -0.55 10.68
CA LYS A 38 18.33 0.29 9.47
C LYS A 38 17.88 1.72 9.78
N GLU A 39 17.49 2.04 11.00
CA GLU A 39 17.05 3.39 11.38
C GLU A 39 18.21 4.39 11.36
N VAL A 40 17.87 5.64 11.06
CA VAL A 40 18.78 6.79 10.94
C VAL A 40 18.09 7.98 11.62
N PRO A 41 18.82 8.76 12.44
CA PRO A 41 20.28 8.86 12.64
C PRO A 41 20.88 7.82 13.59
N GLY A 42 20.11 7.11 14.36
CA GLY A 42 20.62 6.08 15.27
C GLY A 42 19.82 4.78 15.14
N PRO A 43 20.30 3.68 15.71
CA PRO A 43 19.59 2.43 15.64
C PRO A 43 18.24 2.50 16.37
N GLY A 44 17.21 1.95 15.77
CA GLY A 44 15.92 1.74 16.40
C GLY A 44 15.92 0.52 17.33
N ASP A 45 14.77 -0.16 17.41
CA ASP A 45 14.60 -1.33 18.27
C ASP A 45 15.49 -2.50 17.80
N PRO A 46 16.44 -2.97 18.60
CA PRO A 46 17.39 -4.02 18.18
C PRO A 46 16.70 -5.36 17.89
N ASN A 47 15.54 -5.61 18.47
CA ASN A 47 14.76 -6.83 18.28
C ASN A 47 13.67 -6.65 17.24
N GLY A 48 13.33 -5.41 16.90
CA GLY A 48 12.24 -5.04 16.02
C GLY A 48 12.39 -5.60 14.61
N ARG A 49 11.29 -6.13 14.07
CA ARG A 49 11.17 -6.67 12.71
C ARG A 49 9.84 -6.27 12.10
N GLY A 50 9.80 -6.18 10.79
CA GLY A 50 8.57 -5.91 10.08
C GLY A 50 8.71 -6.13 8.58
N ASN A 51 7.56 -6.16 7.91
CA ASN A 51 7.48 -6.23 6.46
C ASN A 51 6.42 -5.24 5.97
N ALA A 52 6.68 -4.66 4.83
CA ALA A 52 5.70 -3.84 4.13
C ALA A 52 5.57 -4.29 2.67
N ALA A 53 4.34 -4.30 2.18
CA ALA A 53 4.04 -4.39 0.75
C ALA A 53 3.26 -3.15 0.34
N VAL A 54 3.69 -2.46 -0.71
CA VAL A 54 3.09 -1.22 -1.21
C VAL A 54 2.74 -1.40 -2.68
N LYS A 55 1.45 -1.43 -2.98
CA LYS A 55 0.92 -1.45 -4.34
C LYS A 55 0.71 -0.02 -4.81
N VAL A 56 1.43 0.37 -5.86
CA VAL A 56 1.39 1.73 -6.42
C VAL A 56 0.41 1.77 -7.58
N TYR A 57 -0.55 2.69 -7.52
CA TYR A 57 -1.52 3.01 -8.57
C TYR A 57 -1.29 4.44 -9.06
N LYS A 58 -1.98 4.86 -10.11
CA LYS A 58 -1.81 6.19 -10.73
C LYS A 58 -1.88 7.36 -9.73
N ALA A 59 -2.82 7.32 -8.77
CA ALA A 59 -3.05 8.41 -7.83
C ALA A 59 -3.29 7.92 -6.38
N ARG A 60 -2.84 6.73 -6.05
CA ARG A 60 -2.90 6.17 -4.69
C ARG A 60 -1.86 5.08 -4.49
N VAL A 61 -1.54 4.83 -3.24
CA VAL A 61 -0.85 3.61 -2.79
C VAL A 61 -1.78 2.83 -1.89
N CYS A 62 -1.78 1.50 -2.01
CA CYS A 62 -2.40 0.59 -1.05
C CYS A 62 -1.31 -0.25 -0.42
N TYR A 63 -1.40 -0.49 0.88
CA TYR A 63 -0.32 -1.14 1.61
C TYR A 63 -0.83 -2.17 2.61
N THR A 64 0.05 -3.11 2.93
CA THR A 64 0.02 -3.92 4.14
C THR A 64 1.33 -3.70 4.89
N LEU A 65 1.26 -3.59 6.20
CA LEU A 65 2.40 -3.33 7.08
C LEU A 65 2.29 -4.21 8.31
N GLU A 66 3.34 -4.96 8.59
CA GLU A 66 3.50 -5.79 9.78
C GLU A 66 4.67 -5.28 10.62
N ALA A 67 4.49 -5.27 11.94
CA ALA A 67 5.53 -4.92 12.89
C ALA A 67 5.49 -5.90 14.07
N GLN A 68 6.63 -6.47 14.39
CA GLN A 68 6.79 -7.49 15.42
C GLN A 68 7.96 -7.16 16.33
N ARG A 69 7.88 -7.62 17.59
CA ARG A 69 8.93 -7.45 18.60
C ARG A 69 9.29 -5.98 18.86
N ILE A 70 8.33 -5.09 18.73
CA ILE A 70 8.41 -3.69 19.14
C ILE A 70 7.31 -3.40 20.16
N LYS A 71 7.45 -2.34 20.94
CA LYS A 71 6.35 -1.80 21.73
C LYS A 71 5.27 -1.24 20.79
N THR A 72 4.04 -1.08 21.31
CA THR A 72 2.90 -0.57 20.55
C THR A 72 3.28 0.55 19.59
N ALA A 73 3.03 0.34 18.30
CA ALA A 73 3.30 1.32 17.26
C ALA A 73 2.38 2.54 17.41
N MET A 74 2.92 3.74 17.24
CA MET A 74 2.18 5.00 17.35
C MET A 74 2.03 5.71 16.01
N ALA A 75 2.97 5.51 15.09
CA ALA A 75 2.96 6.11 13.77
C ALA A 75 3.66 5.20 12.75
N ALA A 76 3.34 5.37 11.48
CA ALA A 76 4.03 4.73 10.37
C ALA A 76 3.98 5.63 9.13
N HIS A 77 5.06 5.64 8.35
CA HIS A 77 5.18 6.53 7.20
C HIS A 77 5.96 5.88 6.05
N ILE A 78 5.74 6.44 4.84
CA ILE A 78 6.72 6.35 3.76
C ILE A 78 7.46 7.68 3.72
N HIS A 79 8.78 7.63 3.73
CA HIS A 79 9.66 8.79 3.61
C HIS A 79 10.42 8.78 2.28
N ARG A 80 10.90 9.95 1.87
CA ARG A 80 11.84 10.10 0.76
C ARG A 80 13.26 10.20 1.30
N GLY A 81 14.08 9.20 1.02
CA GLY A 81 15.50 9.16 1.42
C GLY A 81 16.12 7.82 1.08
N GLY A 82 17.41 7.83 0.78
CA GLY A 82 18.22 6.61 0.66
C GLY A 82 18.55 6.00 2.02
N PRO A 83 19.30 4.89 2.07
CA PRO A 83 19.54 4.13 3.31
C PRO A 83 20.13 4.93 4.49
N SER A 84 20.95 5.94 4.22
CA SER A 84 21.63 6.75 5.24
C SER A 84 20.99 8.12 5.46
N VAL A 85 19.77 8.34 4.98
CA VAL A 85 19.11 9.65 5.02
C VAL A 85 17.84 9.57 5.84
N ALA A 86 17.75 10.37 6.89
CA ALA A 86 16.50 10.69 7.58
C ALA A 86 15.76 11.75 6.76
N GLY A 87 14.86 11.32 5.88
CA GLY A 87 14.19 12.17 4.92
C GLY A 87 12.77 12.56 5.32
N PRO A 88 12.13 13.49 4.58
CA PRO A 88 10.78 13.94 4.89
C PRO A 88 9.72 12.86 4.64
N ILE A 89 8.63 12.93 5.41
CA ILE A 89 7.43 12.12 5.19
C ILE A 89 6.81 12.48 3.85
N VAL A 90 6.46 11.49 3.05
CA VAL A 90 5.72 11.66 1.80
C VAL A 90 4.35 10.97 1.81
N VAL A 91 4.15 9.96 2.66
CA VAL A 91 2.86 9.31 2.89
C VAL A 91 2.73 8.93 4.36
N THR A 92 1.64 9.33 4.99
CA THR A 92 1.26 8.85 6.34
C THR A 92 0.47 7.55 6.20
N LEU A 93 0.87 6.53 6.96
CA LEU A 93 0.22 5.22 7.02
C LEU A 93 -0.48 5.05 8.37
N LYS A 94 -1.46 4.17 8.44
CA LYS A 94 -2.03 3.76 9.72
C LYS A 94 -0.97 2.98 10.52
N ALA A 95 -0.76 3.35 11.78
CA ALA A 95 0.16 2.63 12.66
C ALA A 95 -0.31 1.17 12.86
N PRO A 96 0.59 0.18 12.84
CA PRO A 96 0.28 -1.22 13.13
C PRO A 96 0.20 -1.45 14.66
N THR A 97 -0.79 -0.84 15.33
CA THR A 97 -0.94 -0.85 16.79
C THR A 97 -1.09 -2.26 17.38
N ASP A 98 -1.73 -3.15 16.62
CA ASP A 98 -1.96 -4.56 16.98
C ASP A 98 -1.07 -5.50 16.15
N GLY A 99 0.13 -5.03 15.78
CA GLY A 99 1.11 -5.80 15.00
C GLY A 99 0.93 -5.73 13.49
N SER A 100 -0.21 -5.27 12.99
CA SER A 100 -0.46 -5.11 11.55
C SER A 100 -1.36 -3.92 11.23
N SER A 101 -1.23 -3.39 10.03
CA SER A 101 -2.16 -2.40 9.46
C SER A 101 -2.22 -2.52 7.94
N SER A 102 -3.29 -2.02 7.37
CA SER A 102 -3.46 -1.91 5.93
C SER A 102 -4.34 -0.72 5.59
N GLY A 103 -4.26 -0.27 4.35
CA GLY A 103 -5.07 0.83 3.86
C GLY A 103 -4.66 1.30 2.48
N CYS A 104 -5.38 2.29 1.99
CA CYS A 104 -5.03 3.00 0.76
C CYS A 104 -4.97 4.50 1.05
N VAL A 105 -3.97 5.18 0.50
CA VAL A 105 -3.75 6.62 0.65
C VAL A 105 -3.64 7.26 -0.72
N ALA A 106 -4.37 8.34 -0.94
CA ALA A 106 -4.24 9.15 -2.15
C ALA A 106 -2.86 9.83 -2.20
N ILE A 107 -2.23 9.81 -3.36
CA ILE A 107 -0.95 10.47 -3.62
C ILE A 107 -0.99 11.21 -4.95
N SER A 108 -0.06 12.13 -5.18
CA SER A 108 0.09 12.76 -6.49
C SER A 108 0.58 11.76 -7.54
N GLN A 109 0.22 11.98 -8.79
CA GLN A 109 0.74 11.18 -9.91
C GLN A 109 2.27 11.29 -10.03
N SER A 110 2.83 12.45 -9.67
CA SER A 110 4.29 12.65 -9.63
C SER A 110 4.96 11.74 -8.61
N LEU A 111 4.41 11.62 -7.38
CA LEU A 111 4.93 10.71 -6.37
C LEU A 111 4.77 9.25 -6.80
N SER A 112 3.61 8.89 -7.39
CA SER A 112 3.38 7.56 -7.95
C SER A 112 4.47 7.16 -8.95
N LYS A 113 4.77 8.04 -9.91
CA LYS A 113 5.83 7.82 -10.91
C LYS A 113 7.20 7.62 -10.25
N LYS A 114 7.56 8.50 -9.29
CA LYS A 114 8.85 8.42 -8.58
C LYS A 114 9.01 7.12 -7.77
N LEU A 115 7.95 6.65 -7.11
CA LEU A 115 7.95 5.37 -6.39
C LEU A 115 8.18 4.19 -7.34
N GLN A 116 7.62 4.23 -8.55
CA GLN A 116 7.82 3.20 -9.56
C GLN A 116 9.24 3.20 -10.15
N GLU A 117 9.79 4.38 -10.44
CA GLU A 117 11.08 4.53 -11.11
C GLU A 117 12.25 4.33 -10.14
N ASN A 118 12.13 4.84 -8.93
CA ASN A 118 13.23 4.89 -7.95
C ASN A 118 12.78 4.45 -6.54
N PRO A 119 12.23 3.22 -6.37
CA PRO A 119 11.71 2.78 -5.08
C PRO A 119 12.75 2.84 -3.96
N ARG A 120 14.03 2.57 -4.25
CA ARG A 120 15.13 2.61 -3.27
C ARG A 120 15.44 4.01 -2.72
N HIS A 121 14.88 5.06 -3.29
CA HIS A 121 14.91 6.42 -2.73
C HIS A 121 13.79 6.69 -1.73
N TYR A 122 13.06 5.64 -1.34
CA TYR A 122 11.97 5.70 -0.36
C TYR A 122 12.10 4.57 0.63
N TYR A 123 11.62 4.80 1.84
CA TYR A 123 11.60 3.80 2.88
C TYR A 123 10.31 3.85 3.69
N VAL A 124 9.93 2.73 4.27
CA VAL A 124 8.88 2.64 5.28
C VAL A 124 9.54 2.64 6.64
N ASN A 125 8.97 3.39 7.61
CA ASN A 125 9.33 3.23 9.00
C ASN A 125 8.09 3.18 9.92
N VAL A 126 8.30 2.66 11.12
CA VAL A 126 7.32 2.57 12.20
C VAL A 126 7.93 3.16 13.45
N HIS A 127 7.17 3.97 14.16
CA HIS A 127 7.58 4.65 15.40
C HIS A 127 6.82 4.10 16.61
N ASN A 128 7.44 4.13 17.76
CA ASN A 128 6.81 3.85 19.04
C ASN A 128 7.37 4.76 20.14
N LYS A 129 6.82 4.66 21.35
CA LYS A 129 7.24 5.54 22.46
C LYS A 129 8.72 5.44 22.81
N PRO A 130 9.38 4.24 22.90
CA PRO A 130 10.82 4.14 23.13
C PRO A 130 11.69 4.67 21.98
N TYR A 131 11.19 4.63 20.75
CA TYR A 131 11.91 5.03 19.53
C TYR A 131 11.06 6.02 18.73
N PRO A 132 10.94 7.27 19.18
CA PRO A 132 10.10 8.29 18.52
C PRO A 132 10.64 8.72 17.15
N GLU A 133 11.96 8.60 16.92
CA GLU A 133 12.58 8.88 15.62
C GLU A 133 12.43 7.71 14.62
N GLY A 134 12.15 6.49 15.11
CA GLY A 134 11.93 5.28 14.35
C GLY A 134 12.32 4.03 15.11
N ALA A 135 11.40 3.06 15.20
CA ALA A 135 11.64 1.76 15.82
C ALA A 135 12.19 0.75 14.82
N ILE A 136 11.61 0.71 13.62
CA ILE A 136 12.04 -0.16 12.52
C ILE A 136 11.86 0.54 11.17
N ARG A 137 12.80 0.30 10.26
CA ARG A 137 12.86 0.91 8.92
C ARG A 137 13.28 -0.09 7.85
N GLY A 138 12.79 0.08 6.63
CA GLY A 138 13.21 -0.69 5.46
C GLY A 138 13.08 0.10 4.15
N GLN A 139 14.10 0.02 3.29
CA GLN A 139 14.06 0.61 1.95
C GLN A 139 13.05 -0.13 1.07
N LEU A 140 12.27 0.60 0.27
CA LEU A 140 11.39 0.03 -0.74
C LEU A 140 12.21 -0.53 -1.90
N HIS A 141 11.80 -1.68 -2.42
CA HIS A 141 12.37 -2.33 -3.59
C HIS A 141 11.27 -3.13 -4.33
N ARG A 142 11.55 -3.57 -5.54
CA ARG A 142 10.71 -4.50 -6.32
C ARG A 142 10.98 -5.93 -5.91
#